data_fb56096e1cca07ef196f997f93ca6a0d
#
_entry.id   fb56096e1cca07ef196f997f93ca6a0d
#
_cell.length_a   1.000
_cell.length_b   1.000
_cell.length_c   1.000
_cell.angle_alpha   90.00
_cell.angle_beta   90.00
_cell.angle_gamma   90.00
#
_symmetry.space_group_name_H-M   'P 1'
#
loop_
_entity.id
_entity.type
_entity.pdbx_description
1 polymer ?
#
loop_
_entity_poly.entity_id
_entity_poly.type
_entity_poly.pdbx_seq_one_letter_code
_entity_poly.pdbx_strand_id
1 'polypeptide(L)'
;MFTEDEWEALHKGATGAGLLVSVSDRDFTDSFGEASELAKRLRQEHEESASELVRELAAVRGTGFGLTTSPQKAETETLDAIGSAMATLAAKAPEERDAYRQFVLDLANAVAGAKGGVTPAETAAIEKITAALDA
;
A
#
# COMPACT_ATOMS: atom_id res chain seq x y z
N MET A 1 3.93 -4.71 20.42
CA MET A 1 2.48 -4.92 20.22
C MET A 1 2.19 -5.90 19.08
N PHE A 2 2.80 -5.74 17.92
CA PHE A 2 2.61 -6.64 16.79
C PHE A 2 3.76 -7.64 16.71
N THR A 3 3.44 -8.86 16.27
CA THR A 3 4.47 -9.86 15.96
C THR A 3 5.19 -9.47 14.67
N GLU A 4 6.33 -10.10 14.42
CA GLU A 4 7.08 -9.89 13.19
C GLU A 4 6.23 -10.16 11.95
N ASP A 5 5.46 -11.25 11.95
CA ASP A 5 4.57 -11.60 10.85
C ASP A 5 3.44 -10.58 10.66
N GLU A 6 2.88 -10.11 11.76
CA GLU A 6 1.83 -9.09 11.73
C GLU A 6 2.38 -7.76 11.18
N TRP A 7 3.56 -7.36 11.63
CA TRP A 7 4.22 -6.16 11.16
C TRP A 7 4.52 -6.25 9.66
N GLU A 8 5.00 -7.41 9.22
CA GLU A 8 5.27 -7.67 7.81
C GLU A 8 4.00 -7.55 6.95
N ALA A 9 2.86 -8.08 7.43
CA ALA A 9 1.59 -7.97 6.73
C ALA A 9 1.14 -6.51 6.61
N LEU A 10 1.28 -5.72 7.68
CA LEU A 10 0.95 -4.30 7.66
C LEU A 10 1.79 -3.54 6.64
N HIS A 11 3.09 -3.79 6.63
CA HIS A 11 4.02 -3.15 5.70
C HIS A 11 3.75 -3.58 4.26
N LYS A 12 3.62 -4.87 4.04
CA LYS A 12 3.38 -5.44 2.70
C LYS A 12 2.05 -4.98 2.10
N GLY A 13 1.01 -4.90 2.92
CA GLY A 13 -0.29 -4.39 2.48
C GLY A 13 -0.21 -2.95 2.00
N ALA A 14 0.50 -2.10 2.73
CA ALA A 14 0.62 -0.69 2.38
C ALA A 14 1.49 -0.47 1.15
N THR A 15 2.71 -0.99 1.15
CA THR A 15 3.63 -0.80 0.02
C THR A 15 3.19 -1.60 -1.20
N GLY A 16 2.57 -2.77 -0.97
CA GLY A 16 2.02 -3.59 -2.03
C GLY A 16 0.87 -2.90 -2.76
N ALA A 17 0.08 -2.09 -2.07
CA ALA A 17 -1.00 -1.33 -2.70
C ALA A 17 -0.44 -0.38 -3.76
N GLY A 18 0.62 0.35 -3.45
CA GLY A 18 1.29 1.20 -4.43
C GLY A 18 1.86 0.40 -5.59
N LEU A 19 2.50 -0.73 -5.29
CA LEU A 19 3.05 -1.61 -6.31
C LEU A 19 1.96 -2.17 -7.22
N LEU A 20 0.84 -2.61 -6.64
CA LEU A 20 -0.29 -3.15 -7.39
C LEU A 20 -0.83 -2.13 -8.40
N VAL A 21 -1.00 -0.88 -7.98
CA VAL A 21 -1.45 0.18 -8.87
C VAL A 21 -0.42 0.41 -9.98
N SER A 22 0.86 0.42 -9.63
CA SER A 22 1.95 0.61 -10.60
C SER A 22 1.95 -0.47 -11.69
N VAL A 23 1.79 -1.75 -11.31
CA VAL A 23 1.83 -2.86 -12.27
C VAL A 23 0.50 -3.09 -12.99
N SER A 24 -0.59 -2.45 -12.56
CA SER A 24 -1.89 -2.58 -13.20
C SER A 24 -1.92 -1.95 -14.58
N ASP A 25 -1.11 -0.91 -14.79
CA ASP A 25 -0.99 -0.25 -16.08
C ASP A 25 0.20 -0.85 -16.83
N ARG A 26 -0.05 -1.39 -18.02
CA ARG A 26 0.98 -2.05 -18.83
C ARG A 26 1.91 -1.07 -19.55
N ASP A 27 1.64 0.21 -19.49
CA ASP A 27 2.48 1.23 -20.08
C ASP A 27 3.60 1.59 -19.10
N PHE A 28 4.68 0.83 -19.14
CA PHE A 28 5.81 0.98 -18.22
C PHE A 28 6.68 2.20 -18.47
N THR A 29 6.31 3.06 -19.40
CA THR A 29 7.16 4.20 -19.77
C THR A 29 7.35 5.21 -18.64
N ASP A 30 6.63 5.06 -17.53
CA ASP A 30 6.65 6.04 -16.45
C ASP A 30 6.78 5.44 -15.05
N SER A 31 7.38 4.23 -14.96
CA SER A 31 7.59 3.57 -13.67
C SER A 31 8.44 4.42 -12.70
N PHE A 32 9.31 5.27 -13.23
CA PHE A 32 10.13 6.18 -12.42
C PHE A 32 9.29 7.24 -11.71
N GLY A 33 8.32 7.82 -12.41
CA GLY A 33 7.42 8.82 -11.83
C GLY A 33 6.60 8.22 -10.69
N GLU A 34 6.07 7.01 -10.92
CA GLU A 34 5.26 6.31 -9.91
C GLU A 34 6.07 5.94 -8.67
N ALA A 35 7.27 5.40 -8.84
CA ALA A 35 8.16 5.07 -7.73
C ALA A 35 8.57 6.32 -6.95
N SER A 36 8.82 7.42 -7.64
CA SER A 36 9.18 8.70 -7.03
C SER A 36 8.03 9.25 -6.19
N GLU A 37 6.81 9.18 -6.70
CA GLU A 37 5.63 9.63 -5.97
C GLU A 37 5.34 8.77 -4.74
N LEU A 38 5.53 7.47 -4.86
CA LEU A 38 5.38 6.56 -3.71
C LEU A 38 6.39 6.91 -2.62
N ALA A 39 7.66 7.09 -2.98
CA ALA A 39 8.71 7.43 -2.03
C ALA A 39 8.45 8.78 -1.37
N LYS A 40 7.99 9.75 -2.15
CA LYS A 40 7.64 11.09 -1.66
C LYS A 40 6.50 11.02 -0.66
N ARG A 41 5.46 10.24 -0.97
CA ARG A 41 4.31 10.08 -0.08
C ARG A 41 4.69 9.37 1.21
N LEU A 42 5.53 8.34 1.13
CA LEU A 42 6.04 7.65 2.31
C LEU A 42 6.81 8.59 3.23
N ARG A 43 7.66 9.44 2.66
CA ARG A 43 8.41 10.42 3.44
C ARG A 43 7.47 11.42 4.12
N GLN A 44 6.47 11.89 3.40
CA GLN A 44 5.48 12.83 3.93
C GLN A 44 4.71 12.22 5.08
N GLU A 45 4.26 10.97 4.94
CA GLU A 45 3.54 10.26 6.00
C GLU A 45 4.42 10.02 7.23
N HIS A 46 5.70 9.71 7.01
CA HIS A 46 6.65 9.53 8.11
C HIS A 46 6.83 10.82 8.92
N GLU A 47 6.83 11.96 8.26
CA GLU A 47 7.05 13.25 8.92
C GLU A 47 5.78 13.87 9.49
N GLU A 48 4.64 13.69 8.82
CA GLU A 48 3.42 14.47 9.09
C GLU A 48 2.24 13.68 9.65
N SER A 49 2.26 12.34 9.57
CA SER A 49 1.11 11.57 10.03
C SER A 49 0.89 11.72 11.54
N ALA A 50 -0.37 11.84 11.94
CA ALA A 50 -0.76 11.84 13.34
C ALA A 50 -0.69 10.43 13.96
N SER A 51 -0.72 9.38 13.14
CA SER A 51 -0.67 8.00 13.62
C SER A 51 0.77 7.54 13.79
N GLU A 52 1.12 7.09 14.99
CA GLU A 52 2.44 6.51 15.25
C GLU A 52 2.68 5.26 14.39
N LEU A 53 1.65 4.42 14.24
CA LEU A 53 1.72 3.23 13.41
C LEU A 53 2.07 3.60 11.95
N VAL A 54 1.38 4.58 11.38
CA VAL A 54 1.62 5.02 10.00
C VAL A 54 3.03 5.59 9.86
N ARG A 55 3.49 6.39 10.82
CA ARG A 55 4.85 6.94 10.79
C ARG A 55 5.91 5.85 10.79
N GLU A 56 5.72 4.81 11.61
CA GLU A 56 6.65 3.68 11.68
C GLU A 56 6.63 2.87 10.39
N LEU A 57 5.45 2.59 9.84
CA LEU A 57 5.33 1.88 8.56
C LEU A 57 5.97 2.66 7.42
N ALA A 58 5.78 3.95 7.38
CA ALA A 58 6.34 4.81 6.34
C ALA A 58 7.87 4.89 6.39
N ALA A 59 8.46 4.61 7.55
CA ALA A 59 9.91 4.61 7.71
C ALA A 59 10.58 3.34 7.17
N VAL A 60 9.82 2.25 6.99
CA VAL A 60 10.36 0.99 6.50
C VAL A 60 10.64 1.08 5.01
N ARG A 61 11.82 0.64 4.58
CA ARG A 61 12.23 0.65 3.18
C ARG A 61 11.91 -0.68 2.51
N GLY A 62 11.64 -0.63 1.19
CA GLY A 62 11.34 -1.80 0.39
C GLY A 62 9.84 -2.11 0.39
N THR A 63 9.46 -3.13 -0.37
CA THR A 63 8.06 -3.50 -0.58
C THR A 63 7.64 -4.79 0.11
N GLY A 64 8.59 -5.58 0.60
CA GLY A 64 8.30 -6.91 1.14
C GLY A 64 8.14 -7.98 0.07
N PHE A 65 8.32 -7.64 -1.20
CA PHE A 65 8.25 -8.58 -2.32
C PHE A 65 9.64 -8.89 -2.85
N GLY A 66 9.81 -10.10 -3.42
CA GLY A 66 11.04 -10.47 -4.09
C GLY A 66 11.18 -9.82 -5.46
N LEU A 67 12.38 -9.86 -6.03
CA LEU A 67 12.68 -9.28 -7.34
C LEU A 67 11.97 -9.98 -8.49
N THR A 68 11.51 -11.20 -8.27
CA THR A 68 10.90 -12.04 -9.31
C THR A 68 9.39 -12.14 -9.19
N THR A 69 8.76 -11.26 -8.40
CA THR A 69 7.31 -11.27 -8.21
C THR A 69 6.58 -10.91 -9.51
N SER A 70 5.63 -11.74 -9.91
CA SER A 70 4.76 -11.46 -11.06
C SER A 70 3.62 -10.51 -10.65
N PRO A 71 2.98 -9.81 -11.61
CA PRO A 71 1.83 -8.96 -11.28
C PRO A 71 0.70 -9.70 -10.57
N GLN A 72 0.39 -10.94 -10.98
CA GLN A 72 -0.66 -11.75 -10.36
C GLN A 72 -0.29 -12.13 -8.93
N LYS A 73 0.96 -12.50 -8.71
CA LYS A 73 1.45 -12.85 -7.38
C LYS A 73 1.46 -11.62 -6.46
N ALA A 74 1.90 -10.48 -6.98
CA ALA A 74 1.89 -9.22 -6.24
C ALA A 74 0.46 -8.85 -5.83
N GLU A 75 -0.50 -9.01 -6.74
CA GLU A 75 -1.90 -8.73 -6.44
C GLU A 75 -2.42 -9.64 -5.33
N THR A 76 -2.24 -10.96 -5.47
CA THR A 76 -2.72 -11.92 -4.48
C THR A 76 -2.10 -11.67 -3.11
N GLU A 77 -0.79 -11.53 -3.06
CA GLU A 77 -0.08 -11.32 -1.78
C GLU A 77 -0.44 -9.98 -1.13
N THR A 78 -0.63 -8.94 -1.94
CA THR A 78 -1.02 -7.62 -1.44
C THR A 78 -2.42 -7.67 -0.81
N LEU A 79 -3.38 -8.25 -1.52
CA LEU A 79 -4.76 -8.32 -1.03
C LEU A 79 -4.85 -9.21 0.22
N ASP A 80 -4.13 -10.31 0.26
CA ASP A 80 -4.05 -11.18 1.44
C ASP A 80 -3.42 -10.45 2.62
N ALA A 81 -2.34 -9.70 2.37
CA ALA A 81 -1.65 -8.93 3.41
C ALA A 81 -2.55 -7.83 3.98
N ILE A 82 -3.31 -7.15 3.13
CA ILE A 82 -4.27 -6.13 3.56
C ILE A 82 -5.34 -6.77 4.46
N GLY A 83 -5.90 -7.90 4.07
CA GLY A 83 -6.90 -8.60 4.87
C GLY A 83 -6.34 -9.02 6.23
N SER A 84 -5.14 -9.57 6.27
CA SER A 84 -4.47 -9.94 7.51
C SER A 84 -4.17 -8.73 8.38
N ALA A 85 -3.72 -7.63 7.76
CA ALA A 85 -3.42 -6.38 8.48
C ALA A 85 -4.68 -5.82 9.13
N MET A 86 -5.77 -5.75 8.38
CA MET A 86 -7.03 -5.22 8.93
C MET A 86 -7.57 -6.08 10.06
N ALA A 87 -7.48 -7.41 9.94
CA ALA A 87 -7.89 -8.33 11.01
C ALA A 87 -7.02 -8.13 12.26
N THR A 88 -5.72 -7.98 12.08
CA THR A 88 -4.77 -7.72 13.18
C THR A 88 -5.11 -6.41 13.89
N LEU A 89 -5.37 -5.36 13.14
CA LEU A 89 -5.72 -4.06 13.71
C LEU A 89 -7.06 -4.12 14.45
N ALA A 90 -8.04 -4.84 13.91
CA ALA A 90 -9.32 -5.00 14.57
C ALA A 90 -9.17 -5.69 15.93
N ALA A 91 -8.24 -6.64 16.04
CA ALA A 91 -8.00 -7.39 17.27
C ALA A 91 -7.11 -6.66 18.27
N LYS A 92 -6.08 -5.95 17.80
CA LYS A 92 -5.03 -5.39 18.67
C LYS A 92 -5.06 -3.87 18.79
N ALA A 93 -5.45 -3.16 17.73
CA ALA A 93 -5.41 -1.70 17.69
C ALA A 93 -6.55 -1.16 16.82
N PRO A 94 -7.81 -1.37 17.21
CA PRO A 94 -8.95 -0.93 16.38
C PRO A 94 -8.95 0.57 16.10
N GLU A 95 -8.36 1.38 16.98
CA GLU A 95 -8.24 2.82 16.81
C GLU A 95 -7.29 3.21 15.67
N GLU A 96 -6.44 2.28 15.23
CA GLU A 96 -5.49 2.54 14.14
C GLU A 96 -6.03 2.09 12.76
N ARG A 97 -7.17 1.41 12.72
CA ARG A 97 -7.73 0.89 11.48
C ARG A 97 -7.99 1.97 10.43
N ASP A 98 -8.62 3.06 10.84
CA ASP A 98 -8.96 4.15 9.93
C ASP A 98 -7.69 4.84 9.41
N ALA A 99 -6.70 5.05 10.27
CA ALA A 99 -5.44 5.65 9.88
C ALA A 99 -4.69 4.77 8.88
N TYR A 100 -4.65 3.46 9.12
CA TYR A 100 -4.01 2.51 8.21
C TYR A 100 -4.74 2.44 6.87
N ARG A 101 -6.06 2.38 6.91
CA ARG A 101 -6.87 2.38 5.69
C ARG A 101 -6.58 3.61 4.83
N GLN A 102 -6.58 4.77 5.44
CA GLN A 102 -6.30 6.01 4.75
C GLN A 102 -4.88 6.04 4.19
N PHE A 103 -3.91 5.55 4.96
CA PHE A 103 -2.52 5.46 4.52
C PHE A 103 -2.38 4.60 3.26
N VAL A 104 -2.99 3.41 3.25
CA VAL A 104 -2.94 2.50 2.10
C VAL A 104 -3.57 3.16 0.87
N LEU A 105 -4.73 3.80 1.04
CA LEU A 105 -5.41 4.48 -0.05
C LEU A 105 -4.62 5.69 -0.57
N ASP A 106 -3.99 6.43 0.32
CA ASP A 106 -3.16 7.58 -0.07
C ASP A 106 -1.95 7.14 -0.89
N LEU A 107 -1.32 6.02 -0.51
CA LEU A 107 -0.20 5.48 -1.28
C LEU A 107 -0.66 5.04 -2.68
N ALA A 108 -1.79 4.33 -2.74
CA ALA A 108 -2.34 3.86 -4.02
C ALA A 108 -2.71 5.04 -4.94
N ASN A 109 -3.33 6.05 -4.39
CA ASN A 109 -3.73 7.24 -5.15
C ASN A 109 -2.53 8.08 -5.59
N ALA A 110 -1.49 8.17 -4.77
CA ALA A 110 -0.27 8.88 -5.13
C ALA A 110 0.40 8.24 -6.34
N VAL A 111 0.46 6.92 -6.39
CA VAL A 111 1.02 6.18 -7.53
C VAL A 111 0.13 6.37 -8.77
N ALA A 112 -1.18 6.25 -8.61
CA ALA A 112 -2.15 6.38 -9.71
C ALA A 112 -2.10 7.78 -10.33
N GLY A 113 -1.91 8.81 -9.52
CA GLY A 113 -1.89 10.20 -9.99
C GLY A 113 -0.56 10.67 -10.55
N ALA A 114 0.49 9.85 -10.49
CA ALA A 114 1.84 10.26 -10.86
C ALA A 114 1.98 10.70 -12.33
N LYS A 115 1.10 10.19 -13.21
CA LYS A 115 1.11 10.50 -14.64
C LYS A 115 0.13 11.60 -15.05
N GLY A 116 -0.47 12.27 -14.08
CA GLY A 116 -1.43 13.34 -14.36
C GLY A 116 -2.83 12.85 -14.67
N GLY A 117 -3.12 11.57 -14.52
CA GLY A 117 -4.45 11.02 -14.69
C GLY A 117 -4.51 9.55 -14.28
N VAL A 118 -5.67 9.10 -13.82
CA VAL A 118 -5.88 7.73 -13.39
C VAL A 118 -6.49 6.93 -14.54
N THR A 119 -5.85 5.83 -14.93
CA THR A 119 -6.34 4.94 -15.99
C THR A 119 -7.45 4.03 -15.45
N PRO A 120 -8.29 3.43 -16.33
CA PRO A 120 -9.26 2.42 -15.89
C PRO A 120 -8.63 1.23 -15.16
N ALA A 121 -7.43 0.80 -15.58
CA ALA A 121 -6.71 -0.29 -14.92
C ALA A 121 -6.30 0.09 -13.49
N GLU A 122 -5.82 1.32 -13.31
CA GLU A 122 -5.46 1.83 -11.99
C GLU A 122 -6.68 1.98 -11.09
N THR A 123 -7.80 2.45 -11.65
CA THR A 123 -9.06 2.55 -10.91
C THR A 123 -9.53 1.17 -10.44
N ALA A 124 -9.45 0.15 -11.30
CA ALA A 124 -9.81 -1.22 -10.94
C ALA A 124 -8.92 -1.76 -9.82
N ALA A 125 -7.62 -1.47 -9.85
CA ALA A 125 -6.69 -1.87 -8.81
C ALA A 125 -7.06 -1.21 -7.46
N ILE A 126 -7.35 0.07 -7.47
CA ILE A 126 -7.75 0.82 -6.27
C ILE A 126 -9.06 0.26 -5.71
N GLU A 127 -10.01 -0.12 -6.57
CA GLU A 127 -11.26 -0.73 -6.13
C GLU A 127 -11.02 -2.07 -5.41
N LYS A 128 -10.12 -2.89 -5.92
CA LYS A 128 -9.74 -4.16 -5.28
C LYS A 128 -9.10 -3.92 -3.92
N ILE A 129 -8.22 -2.94 -3.83
CA ILE A 129 -7.57 -2.54 -2.57
C ILE A 129 -8.61 -2.07 -1.57
N THR A 130 -9.54 -1.21 -1.99
CA THR A 130 -10.61 -0.69 -1.14
C THR A 130 -11.48 -1.83 -0.61
N ALA A 131 -11.85 -2.77 -1.48
CA ALA A 131 -12.66 -3.94 -1.09
C ALA A 131 -11.94 -4.79 -0.03
N ALA A 132 -10.63 -4.99 -0.17
CA ALA A 132 -9.83 -5.74 0.80
C ALA A 132 -9.74 -5.01 2.14
N LEU A 133 -9.64 -3.68 2.12
CA LEU A 133 -9.62 -2.87 3.34
C LEU A 133 -10.94 -2.89 4.09
N ASP A 134 -12.03 -3.01 3.36
CA ASP A 134 -13.39 -2.95 3.93
C ASP A 134 -14.01 -4.34 4.19
N ALA A 135 -13.31 -5.39 3.85
CA ALA A 135 -13.80 -6.76 4.03
C ALA A 135 -13.89 -7.18 5.49
#